data_b17e38e0dba2b18c9e7fb31c0009b7b5
#
_entry.id   b17e38e0dba2b18c9e7fb31c0009b7b5
#
_cell.length_a   1.000
_cell.length_b   1.000
_cell.length_c   1.000
_cell.angle_alpha   90.00
_cell.angle_beta   90.00
_cell.angle_gamma   90.00
#
_symmetry.space_group_name_H-M   'P 1'
#
loop_
_entity.id
_entity.type
_entity.pdbx_description
1 polymer ?
#
loop_
_entity_poly.entity_id
_entity_poly.type
_entity_poly.pdbx_seq_one_letter_code
_entity_poly.pdbx_strand_id
1 'polypeptide(L)'
;MQYLGIEAALKNQPLLDPAFIPFGVWRREYEKEASRPFALAVERDHGAVSVFETKLRGEDFAEANYRYIERFVKLLLWSAGGLRVWLCGDDALAKRLQAEYCPEGRRAFDVGFMQDVFEVPFEIVVCDWAHLPKPNEKPIRVGGHTNGCRIGFDAGGSDRKVSAVIDGQTVYSEEVVWHPKTSEDLSYQYDGIVSAFKTAASKLPRVDGIGVSSAGTFVGNSPMVSSLFLKIPRAQREQVKSIYDRAAKEIGDVPIVVANDGDVTALAGAMSLQDGCVMGLAMGTSEAAGYIDRNGDLLGWFNELAFAPVDLSETAAVDEWSGDRGVGCKYFSQDAVIKLAPAAGIALDVRLTPAEKLKTVQALTEGGDERAKDIFRTIGAYLAHTVPLYEMTYDIRHLIVLGRVASGVGGELIVGECCRILQEEYPALAQKVQVMLPDEKFRRVGQSMAAASLPEVPDAV
;
A
#
# COMPACT_ATOMS: atom_id res chain seq x y z
N MET A 1 7.79 16.93 -21.43
CA MET A 1 6.48 16.39 -21.78
C MET A 1 5.39 17.41 -21.46
N GLN A 2 4.36 17.48 -22.27
CA GLN A 2 3.25 18.42 -22.08
C GLN A 2 1.94 17.63 -21.91
N TYR A 3 1.18 17.94 -20.86
CA TYR A 3 -0.11 17.34 -20.61
C TYR A 3 -1.11 18.40 -20.10
N LEU A 4 -2.25 18.52 -20.75
CA LEU A 4 -3.28 19.51 -20.46
C LEU A 4 -2.76 20.96 -20.33
N GLY A 5 -1.86 21.36 -21.23
CA GLY A 5 -1.28 22.70 -21.24
C GLY A 5 -0.18 22.97 -20.21
N ILE A 6 0.20 21.94 -19.43
CA ILE A 6 1.23 22.05 -18.41
C ILE A 6 2.47 21.27 -18.85
N GLU A 7 3.61 21.93 -18.84
CA GLU A 7 4.89 21.34 -19.20
C GLU A 7 5.58 20.80 -17.94
N ALA A 8 5.81 19.48 -17.89
CA ALA A 8 6.57 18.82 -16.86
C ALA A 8 7.85 18.24 -17.48
N ALA A 9 9.01 18.84 -17.20
CA ALA A 9 10.30 18.38 -17.71
C ALA A 9 10.94 17.44 -16.69
N LEU A 10 11.36 16.25 -17.14
CA LEU A 10 12.22 15.34 -16.39
C LEU A 10 13.64 15.44 -16.93
N LYS A 11 14.63 15.58 -16.05
CA LYS A 11 16.04 15.47 -16.43
C LYS A 11 16.40 14.00 -16.72
N ASN A 12 15.83 13.09 -15.96
CA ASN A 12 16.10 11.66 -16.02
C ASN A 12 14.82 10.92 -16.46
N GLN A 13 14.56 10.93 -17.77
CA GLN A 13 13.44 10.20 -18.36
C GLN A 13 13.62 8.69 -18.18
N PRO A 14 12.56 7.92 -17.80
CA PRO A 14 12.64 6.48 -17.79
C PRO A 14 13.04 5.91 -19.16
N LEU A 15 14.14 5.17 -19.19
CA LEU A 15 14.82 4.78 -20.45
C LEU A 15 13.91 3.97 -21.40
N LEU A 16 13.15 3.03 -20.86
CA LEU A 16 12.30 2.13 -21.63
C LEU A 16 10.84 2.59 -21.73
N ASP A 17 10.49 3.74 -21.13
CA ASP A 17 9.15 4.31 -21.17
C ASP A 17 9.19 5.85 -21.26
N PRO A 18 9.56 6.39 -22.41
CA PRO A 18 9.66 7.84 -22.60
C PRO A 18 8.30 8.56 -22.59
N ALA A 19 7.19 7.83 -22.62
CA ALA A 19 5.84 8.39 -22.54
C ALA A 19 5.34 8.60 -21.10
N PHE A 20 6.08 8.12 -20.11
CA PHE A 20 5.72 8.23 -18.69
C PHE A 20 5.58 9.70 -18.26
N ILE A 21 4.41 10.06 -17.71
CA ILE A 21 4.09 11.38 -17.17
C ILE A 21 3.78 11.25 -15.67
N PRO A 22 4.77 11.37 -14.78
CA PRO A 22 4.55 11.17 -13.35
C PRO A 22 3.60 12.22 -12.78
N PHE A 23 2.51 11.77 -12.17
CA PHE A 23 1.49 12.66 -11.62
C PHE A 23 2.05 13.64 -10.57
N GLY A 24 2.91 13.16 -9.67
CA GLY A 24 3.52 14.01 -8.65
C GLY A 24 4.37 15.14 -9.21
N VAL A 25 5.07 14.91 -10.34
CA VAL A 25 5.87 15.93 -11.02
C VAL A 25 4.99 16.92 -11.79
N TRP A 26 4.03 16.39 -12.56
CA TRP A 26 3.07 17.23 -13.28
C TRP A 26 2.29 18.14 -12.31
N ARG A 27 1.85 17.62 -11.17
CA ARG A 27 1.19 18.39 -10.12
C ARG A 27 2.06 19.54 -9.62
N ARG A 28 3.35 19.33 -9.36
CA ARG A 28 4.25 20.41 -8.89
C ARG A 28 4.36 21.55 -9.90
N GLU A 29 4.38 21.25 -11.18
CA GLU A 29 4.37 22.28 -12.23
C GLU A 29 3.01 22.95 -12.34
N TYR A 30 1.92 22.18 -12.20
CA TYR A 30 0.57 22.71 -12.14
C TYR A 30 0.41 23.73 -10.99
N GLU A 31 0.88 23.42 -9.79
CA GLU A 31 0.71 24.24 -8.60
C GLU A 31 1.46 25.57 -8.63
N LYS A 32 2.49 25.73 -9.45
CA LYS A 32 3.24 26.99 -9.56
C LYS A 32 2.37 28.19 -9.94
N GLU A 33 1.31 27.96 -10.70
CA GLU A 33 0.38 29.01 -11.16
C GLU A 33 -1.03 28.85 -10.59
N ALA A 34 -1.20 27.94 -9.66
CA ALA A 34 -2.47 27.71 -8.98
C ALA A 34 -2.67 28.75 -7.86
N SER A 35 -3.83 29.42 -7.85
CA SER A 35 -4.10 30.51 -6.90
C SER A 35 -5.47 30.43 -6.24
N ARG A 36 -6.45 29.74 -6.85
CA ARG A 36 -7.83 29.62 -6.35
C ARG A 36 -7.88 28.57 -5.23
N PRO A 37 -8.25 28.91 -3.98
CA PRO A 37 -8.30 27.93 -2.89
C PRO A 37 -9.24 26.77 -3.19
N PHE A 38 -8.83 25.56 -2.83
CA PHE A 38 -9.64 24.35 -2.91
C PHE A 38 -9.27 23.42 -1.76
N ALA A 39 -10.24 22.71 -1.21
CA ALA A 39 -9.99 21.74 -0.15
C ALA A 39 -10.76 20.44 -0.38
N LEU A 40 -10.14 19.37 0.09
CA LEU A 40 -10.72 18.03 0.13
C LEU A 40 -10.69 17.55 1.57
N ALA A 41 -11.78 16.92 2.03
CA ALA A 41 -11.76 16.16 3.27
C ALA A 41 -12.21 14.74 3.00
N VAL A 42 -11.48 13.75 3.53
CA VAL A 42 -11.81 12.33 3.41
C VAL A 42 -12.25 11.84 4.77
N GLU A 43 -13.51 11.40 4.84
CA GLU A 43 -14.13 10.85 6.04
C GLU A 43 -14.06 9.33 5.99
N ARG A 44 -13.58 8.73 7.07
CA ARG A 44 -13.49 7.28 7.29
C ARG A 44 -14.40 6.84 8.43
N ASP A 45 -14.35 5.57 8.75
CA ASP A 45 -15.05 5.00 9.90
C ASP A 45 -14.73 5.70 11.23
N HIS A 46 -15.57 5.51 12.21
CA HIS A 46 -15.46 6.13 13.55
C HIS A 46 -15.29 7.66 13.55
N GLY A 47 -15.66 8.33 12.44
CA GLY A 47 -15.55 9.77 12.27
C GLY A 47 -14.10 10.28 12.15
N ALA A 48 -13.17 9.46 11.71
CA ALA A 48 -11.84 9.91 11.33
C ALA A 48 -11.92 10.78 10.07
N VAL A 49 -11.22 11.91 10.05
CA VAL A 49 -11.23 12.87 8.94
C VAL A 49 -9.82 13.36 8.65
N SER A 50 -9.39 13.19 7.41
CA SER A 50 -8.18 13.81 6.87
C SER A 50 -8.57 15.01 5.99
N VAL A 51 -7.90 16.16 6.15
CA VAL A 51 -8.17 17.36 5.36
C VAL A 51 -6.92 17.78 4.59
N PHE A 52 -7.11 18.05 3.30
CA PHE A 52 -6.04 18.45 2.38
C PHE A 52 -6.43 19.75 1.70
N GLU A 53 -5.63 20.79 1.89
CA GLU A 53 -5.79 22.08 1.22
C GLU A 53 -4.89 22.14 -0.01
N THR A 54 -5.42 22.67 -1.09
CA THR A 54 -4.71 22.88 -2.34
C THR A 54 -5.24 24.12 -3.07
N LYS A 55 -4.79 24.32 -4.31
CA LYS A 55 -5.22 25.43 -5.14
C LYS A 55 -5.51 24.96 -6.57
N LEU A 56 -6.46 25.61 -7.23
CA LEU A 56 -6.76 25.44 -8.63
C LEU A 56 -6.16 26.58 -9.46
N ARG A 57 -5.87 26.29 -10.73
CA ARG A 57 -5.56 27.33 -11.73
C ARG A 57 -6.82 28.07 -12.16
N GLY A 58 -6.66 29.11 -12.99
CA GLY A 58 -7.76 29.85 -13.58
C GLY A 58 -8.73 28.97 -14.39
N GLU A 59 -9.87 29.54 -14.77
CA GLU A 59 -10.95 28.83 -15.50
C GLU A 59 -10.51 28.31 -16.86
N ASP A 60 -9.55 28.96 -17.52
CA ASP A 60 -8.95 28.50 -18.78
C ASP A 60 -8.27 27.13 -18.67
N PHE A 61 -8.00 26.67 -17.45
CA PHE A 61 -7.41 25.37 -17.14
C PHE A 61 -8.43 24.36 -16.60
N ALA A 62 -9.72 24.47 -16.96
CA ALA A 62 -10.79 23.64 -16.39
C ALA A 62 -10.50 22.13 -16.45
N GLU A 63 -9.98 21.60 -17.58
CA GLU A 63 -9.65 20.17 -17.71
C GLU A 63 -8.41 19.79 -16.88
N ALA A 64 -7.44 20.66 -16.74
CA ALA A 64 -6.29 20.43 -15.88
C ALA A 64 -6.71 20.46 -14.40
N ASN A 65 -7.56 21.39 -14.00
CA ASN A 65 -8.14 21.46 -12.65
C ASN A 65 -8.90 20.17 -12.33
N TYR A 66 -9.76 19.74 -13.25
CA TYR A 66 -10.52 18.50 -13.10
C TYR A 66 -9.59 17.29 -12.99
N ARG A 67 -8.61 17.13 -13.90
CA ARG A 67 -7.67 16.00 -13.88
C ARG A 67 -6.84 15.99 -12.59
N TYR A 68 -6.41 17.15 -12.11
CA TYR A 68 -5.68 17.27 -10.87
C TYR A 68 -6.49 16.73 -9.68
N ILE A 69 -7.70 17.25 -9.49
CA ILE A 69 -8.52 16.88 -8.33
C ILE A 69 -9.03 15.44 -8.46
N GLU A 70 -9.38 14.98 -9.66
CA GLU A 70 -9.82 13.61 -9.91
C GLU A 70 -8.72 12.60 -9.55
N ARG A 71 -7.47 12.87 -9.94
CA ARG A 71 -6.33 12.02 -9.56
C ARG A 71 -5.99 12.17 -8.07
N PHE A 72 -6.17 13.34 -7.50
CA PHE A 72 -5.94 13.54 -6.07
C PHE A 72 -6.99 12.81 -5.21
N VAL A 73 -8.26 12.89 -5.56
CA VAL A 73 -9.31 12.08 -4.90
C VAL A 73 -8.96 10.60 -4.98
N LYS A 74 -8.57 10.11 -6.16
CA LYS A 74 -8.16 8.71 -6.31
C LYS A 74 -6.95 8.37 -5.42
N LEU A 75 -5.92 9.19 -5.38
CA LEU A 75 -4.78 8.98 -4.47
C LEU A 75 -5.24 8.87 -3.01
N LEU A 76 -6.10 9.79 -2.56
CA LEU A 76 -6.60 9.81 -1.18
C LEU A 76 -7.42 8.57 -0.84
N LEU A 77 -8.29 8.12 -1.74
CA LEU A 77 -9.09 6.92 -1.52
C LEU A 77 -8.23 5.65 -1.41
N TRP A 78 -7.14 5.55 -2.18
CA TRP A 78 -6.28 4.36 -2.16
C TRP A 78 -5.12 4.45 -1.16
N SER A 79 -4.80 5.65 -0.68
CA SER A 79 -3.89 5.82 0.47
C SER A 79 -4.63 5.73 1.80
N ALA A 80 -5.62 6.59 2.03
CA ALA A 80 -6.31 6.70 3.31
C ALA A 80 -7.55 5.80 3.42
N GLY A 81 -8.22 5.48 2.30
CA GLY A 81 -9.58 4.97 2.32
C GLY A 81 -10.60 6.09 2.54
N GLY A 82 -11.88 5.85 2.30
CA GLY A 82 -12.91 6.84 2.57
C GLY A 82 -14.31 6.38 2.25
N LEU A 83 -15.25 6.65 3.14
CA LEU A 83 -16.68 6.45 2.90
C LEU A 83 -17.33 7.71 2.30
N ARG A 84 -16.72 8.88 2.52
CA ARG A 84 -17.20 10.17 2.01
C ARG A 84 -16.03 11.09 1.69
N VAL A 85 -16.13 11.83 0.58
CA VAL A 85 -15.17 12.86 0.21
C VAL A 85 -15.90 14.19 0.08
N TRP A 86 -15.49 15.17 0.87
CA TRP A 86 -15.99 16.52 0.85
C TRP A 86 -15.13 17.38 -0.07
N LEU A 87 -15.75 18.15 -0.96
CA LEU A 87 -15.06 19.02 -1.91
C LEU A 87 -15.55 20.45 -1.75
N CYS A 88 -14.60 21.39 -1.57
CA CYS A 88 -14.90 22.80 -1.32
C CYS A 88 -14.03 23.70 -2.20
N GLY A 89 -14.62 24.74 -2.81
CA GLY A 89 -13.93 25.78 -3.56
C GLY A 89 -14.26 25.88 -5.04
N ASP A 90 -14.88 24.86 -5.64
CA ASP A 90 -15.38 24.89 -7.03
C ASP A 90 -16.53 23.89 -7.20
N ASP A 91 -17.76 24.40 -7.12
CA ASP A 91 -18.99 23.59 -7.17
C ASP A 91 -19.17 22.86 -8.51
N ALA A 92 -18.76 23.47 -9.62
CA ALA A 92 -18.91 22.85 -10.94
C ALA A 92 -17.99 21.64 -11.10
N LEU A 93 -16.74 21.76 -10.66
CA LEU A 93 -15.76 20.67 -10.63
C LEU A 93 -16.23 19.58 -9.67
N ALA A 94 -16.68 19.94 -8.47
CA ALA A 94 -17.14 18.99 -7.46
C ALA A 94 -18.36 18.19 -7.94
N LYS A 95 -19.34 18.81 -8.59
CA LYS A 95 -20.49 18.14 -9.21
C LYS A 95 -20.10 17.21 -10.36
N ARG A 96 -19.08 17.57 -11.16
CA ARG A 96 -18.53 16.69 -12.19
C ARG A 96 -17.94 15.44 -11.58
N LEU A 97 -17.15 15.56 -10.49
CA LEU A 97 -16.60 14.42 -9.75
C LEU A 97 -17.69 13.56 -9.12
N GLN A 98 -18.72 14.19 -8.53
CA GLN A 98 -19.88 13.48 -7.97
C GLN A 98 -20.56 12.59 -9.02
N ALA A 99 -20.68 13.05 -10.27
CA ALA A 99 -21.27 12.26 -11.36
C ALA A 99 -20.38 11.09 -11.81
N GLU A 100 -19.07 11.15 -11.60
CA GLU A 100 -18.15 10.07 -11.95
C GLU A 100 -17.95 9.06 -10.82
N TYR A 101 -17.94 9.52 -9.57
CA TYR A 101 -17.82 8.67 -8.38
C TYR A 101 -19.20 8.22 -7.88
N CYS A 102 -19.89 7.48 -8.71
CA CYS A 102 -21.18 6.84 -8.40
C CYS A 102 -21.17 5.39 -8.95
N PRO A 103 -22.13 4.53 -8.56
CA PRO A 103 -22.16 3.13 -8.98
C PRO A 103 -22.18 2.89 -10.49
N GLU A 104 -22.74 3.81 -11.27
CA GLU A 104 -22.82 3.76 -12.73
C GLU A 104 -21.79 4.66 -13.41
N GLY A 105 -20.96 5.36 -12.62
CA GLY A 105 -19.97 6.32 -13.11
C GLY A 105 -18.67 5.66 -13.55
N ARG A 106 -17.78 6.48 -14.09
CA ARG A 106 -16.45 6.03 -14.53
C ARG A 106 -15.60 5.45 -13.38
N ARG A 107 -15.90 5.87 -12.15
CA ARG A 107 -15.20 5.44 -10.92
C ARG A 107 -15.99 4.39 -10.12
N ALA A 108 -16.86 3.63 -10.80
CA ALA A 108 -17.68 2.60 -10.19
C ALA A 108 -16.86 1.54 -9.40
N PHE A 109 -15.65 1.20 -9.88
CA PHE A 109 -14.75 0.29 -9.16
C PHE A 109 -14.31 0.89 -7.81
N ASP A 110 -13.84 2.14 -7.82
CA ASP A 110 -13.40 2.83 -6.60
C ASP A 110 -14.57 2.95 -5.60
N VAL A 111 -15.74 3.34 -6.08
CA VAL A 111 -16.98 3.43 -5.28
C VAL A 111 -17.37 2.08 -4.69
N GLY A 112 -17.41 1.04 -5.52
CA GLY A 112 -17.77 -0.32 -5.08
C GLY A 112 -16.82 -0.86 -4.03
N PHE A 113 -15.51 -0.64 -4.19
CA PHE A 113 -14.52 -1.08 -3.22
C PHE A 113 -14.71 -0.37 -1.86
N MET A 114 -14.88 0.96 -1.86
CA MET A 114 -15.13 1.73 -0.63
C MET A 114 -16.43 1.29 0.05
N GLN A 115 -17.50 1.03 -0.71
CA GLN A 115 -18.76 0.50 -0.17
C GLN A 115 -18.59 -0.92 0.42
N ASP A 116 -17.80 -1.76 -0.24
CA ASP A 116 -17.54 -3.13 0.27
C ASP A 116 -16.74 -3.11 1.57
N VAL A 117 -15.82 -2.15 1.74
CA VAL A 117 -15.02 -2.03 2.96
C VAL A 117 -15.80 -1.40 4.10
N PHE A 118 -16.43 -0.25 3.87
CA PHE A 118 -17.11 0.49 4.94
C PHE A 118 -18.57 0.08 5.16
N GLU A 119 -19.14 -0.74 4.26
CA GLU A 119 -20.54 -1.24 4.29
C GLU A 119 -21.61 -0.13 4.34
N VAL A 120 -21.25 1.04 3.82
CA VAL A 120 -22.15 2.19 3.65
C VAL A 120 -22.01 2.75 2.24
N PRO A 121 -23.04 3.42 1.68
CA PRO A 121 -22.92 4.10 0.39
C PRO A 121 -21.77 5.11 0.40
N PHE A 122 -20.96 5.09 -0.65
CA PHE A 122 -19.92 6.08 -0.86
C PHE A 122 -20.53 7.40 -1.40
N GLU A 123 -20.03 8.53 -0.93
CA GLU A 123 -20.53 9.84 -1.34
C GLU A 123 -19.40 10.85 -1.65
N ILE A 124 -19.58 11.62 -2.73
CA ILE A 124 -18.90 12.90 -2.92
C ILE A 124 -19.84 14.01 -2.46
N VAL A 125 -19.42 14.83 -1.51
CA VAL A 125 -20.21 15.93 -0.95
C VAL A 125 -19.64 17.26 -1.41
N VAL A 126 -20.47 18.05 -2.07
CA VAL A 126 -20.16 19.46 -2.42
C VAL A 126 -20.49 20.35 -1.24
N CYS A 127 -19.55 21.11 -0.73
CA CYS A 127 -19.76 21.98 0.42
C CYS A 127 -19.09 23.34 0.26
N ASP A 128 -19.51 24.30 1.09
CA ASP A 128 -18.80 25.55 1.29
C ASP A 128 -17.77 25.45 2.42
N TRP A 129 -16.93 26.47 2.57
CA TRP A 129 -15.85 26.51 3.57
C TRP A 129 -16.33 26.43 5.03
N ALA A 130 -17.56 26.85 5.31
CA ALA A 130 -18.13 26.80 6.66
C ALA A 130 -18.56 25.38 7.06
N HIS A 131 -18.84 24.52 6.07
CA HIS A 131 -19.30 23.15 6.26
C HIS A 131 -18.23 22.10 5.98
N LEU A 132 -17.01 22.51 5.58
CA LEU A 132 -15.89 21.58 5.44
C LEU A 132 -15.57 20.94 6.81
N PRO A 133 -15.52 19.59 6.92
CA PRO A 133 -15.18 18.93 8.15
C PRO A 133 -13.79 19.34 8.66
N LYS A 134 -13.64 19.38 9.98
CA LYS A 134 -12.32 19.63 10.60
C LYS A 134 -11.50 18.34 10.66
N PRO A 135 -10.17 18.45 10.59
CA PRO A 135 -9.29 17.28 10.76
C PRO A 135 -9.58 16.56 12.09
N ASN A 136 -9.68 15.26 12.03
CA ASN A 136 -9.89 14.38 13.18
C ASN A 136 -9.19 13.05 12.93
N GLU A 137 -7.86 13.06 12.94
CA GLU A 137 -7.09 11.85 12.77
C GLU A 137 -7.13 11.02 14.06
N LYS A 138 -7.20 9.71 13.89
CA LYS A 138 -7.22 8.73 14.98
C LYS A 138 -6.16 7.66 14.74
N PRO A 139 -4.88 8.00 14.89
CA PRO A 139 -3.81 7.02 14.76
C PRO A 139 -4.00 5.91 15.78
N ILE A 140 -3.74 4.68 15.36
CA ILE A 140 -3.87 3.50 16.19
C ILE A 140 -2.48 3.22 16.76
N ARG A 141 -2.32 3.37 18.07
CA ARG A 141 -1.10 2.93 18.75
C ARG A 141 -1.03 1.43 18.71
N VAL A 142 -0.17 0.92 17.85
CA VAL A 142 0.05 -0.51 17.70
C VAL A 142 1.53 -0.73 17.41
N GLY A 143 2.03 -1.84 17.94
CA GLY A 143 3.37 -2.28 17.64
C GLY A 143 4.44 -1.73 18.57
N GLY A 144 5.64 -2.32 18.44
CA GLY A 144 6.76 -2.04 19.33
C GLY A 144 6.60 -2.61 20.75
N HIS A 145 5.47 -3.24 21.07
CA HIS A 145 5.23 -3.87 22.37
C HIS A 145 5.95 -5.22 22.42
N THR A 146 7.00 -5.32 23.22
CA THR A 146 7.83 -6.54 23.30
C THR A 146 7.73 -7.29 24.62
N ASN A 147 7.09 -6.72 25.64
CA ASN A 147 6.90 -7.32 26.96
C ASN A 147 5.94 -8.52 26.93
N GLY A 148 6.16 -9.50 27.79
CA GLY A 148 5.28 -10.64 28.00
C GLY A 148 5.40 -11.76 26.95
N CYS A 149 4.43 -12.67 26.99
CA CYS A 149 4.35 -13.86 26.13
C CYS A 149 3.35 -13.66 25.01
N ARG A 150 3.80 -13.61 23.76
CA ARG A 150 3.01 -13.16 22.61
C ARG A 150 2.99 -14.18 21.50
N ILE A 151 1.90 -14.24 20.77
CA ILE A 151 1.81 -14.96 19.50
C ILE A 151 1.83 -13.94 18.37
N GLY A 152 2.72 -14.13 17.41
CA GLY A 152 2.70 -13.42 16.13
C GLY A 152 2.32 -14.37 15.00
N PHE A 153 1.34 -14.00 14.21
CA PHE A 153 0.86 -14.81 13.09
C PHE A 153 0.88 -14.00 11.81
N ASP A 154 1.45 -14.57 10.75
CA ASP A 154 1.47 -14.01 9.41
C ASP A 154 0.67 -14.90 8.47
N ALA A 155 -0.49 -14.42 8.04
CA ALA A 155 -1.42 -15.09 7.15
C ALA A 155 -1.13 -14.72 5.69
N GLY A 156 -0.12 -15.33 5.10
CA GLY A 156 0.20 -15.16 3.68
C GLY A 156 -0.74 -15.92 2.74
N GLY A 157 -0.62 -15.65 1.46
CA GLY A 157 -1.47 -16.26 0.43
C GLY A 157 -1.06 -17.66 -0.01
N SER A 158 0.17 -18.10 0.29
CA SER A 158 0.75 -19.41 -0.08
C SER A 158 1.28 -20.19 1.11
N ASP A 159 1.61 -19.49 2.16
CA ASP A 159 2.12 -20.03 3.43
C ASP A 159 1.58 -19.20 4.60
N ARG A 160 1.60 -19.77 5.78
CA ARG A 160 1.32 -19.09 7.04
C ARG A 160 2.48 -19.30 7.99
N LYS A 161 2.84 -18.24 8.70
CA LYS A 161 3.92 -18.28 9.70
C LYS A 161 3.37 -17.96 11.06
N VAL A 162 3.86 -18.65 12.09
CA VAL A 162 3.53 -18.33 13.47
C VAL A 162 4.81 -18.30 14.30
N SER A 163 4.89 -17.34 15.22
CA SER A 163 5.97 -17.22 16.17
C SER A 163 5.44 -17.14 17.60
N ALA A 164 6.12 -17.83 18.52
CA ALA A 164 5.99 -17.62 19.95
C ALA A 164 7.13 -16.72 20.42
N VAL A 165 6.78 -15.62 21.09
CA VAL A 165 7.72 -14.57 21.49
C VAL A 165 7.62 -14.35 23.01
N ILE A 166 8.75 -14.27 23.70
CA ILE A 166 8.85 -13.93 25.13
C ILE A 166 9.77 -12.70 25.24
N ASP A 167 9.25 -11.60 25.77
CA ASP A 167 9.99 -10.36 25.99
C ASP A 167 10.80 -9.92 24.76
N GLY A 168 10.17 -9.94 23.59
CA GLY A 168 10.76 -9.55 22.32
C GLY A 168 11.71 -10.58 21.69
N GLN A 169 11.84 -11.77 22.28
CA GLN A 169 12.67 -12.84 21.72
C GLN A 169 11.80 -13.97 21.18
N THR A 170 12.01 -14.32 19.91
CA THR A 170 11.34 -15.47 19.30
C THR A 170 11.90 -16.77 19.87
N VAL A 171 11.07 -17.51 20.61
CA VAL A 171 11.43 -18.81 21.20
C VAL A 171 10.99 -19.99 20.34
N TYR A 172 10.06 -19.76 19.42
CA TYR A 172 9.61 -20.75 18.44
C TYR A 172 9.09 -20.03 17.19
N SER A 173 9.30 -20.65 16.02
CA SER A 173 8.70 -20.21 14.76
C SER A 173 8.42 -21.43 13.87
N GLU A 174 7.31 -21.40 13.16
CA GLU A 174 6.89 -22.42 12.20
C GLU A 174 6.33 -21.76 10.95
N GLU A 175 6.62 -22.35 9.80
CA GLU A 175 6.04 -21.99 8.51
C GLU A 175 5.34 -23.21 7.92
N VAL A 176 4.08 -23.03 7.50
CA VAL A 176 3.26 -24.11 6.94
C VAL A 176 2.67 -23.64 5.62
N VAL A 177 2.86 -24.41 4.56
CA VAL A 177 2.21 -24.16 3.26
C VAL A 177 0.70 -24.36 3.41
N TRP A 178 -0.07 -23.41 2.90
CA TRP A 178 -1.52 -23.48 2.82
C TRP A 178 -2.04 -22.79 1.54
N HIS A 179 -3.31 -23.02 1.21
CA HIS A 179 -3.90 -22.51 -0.02
C HIS A 179 -5.26 -21.82 0.22
N PRO A 180 -5.32 -20.75 1.03
CA PRO A 180 -6.58 -20.13 1.44
C PRO A 180 -7.35 -19.50 0.28
N LYS A 181 -6.64 -18.99 -0.74
CA LYS A 181 -7.22 -18.32 -1.92
C LYS A 181 -8.06 -19.24 -2.80
N THR A 182 -7.88 -20.55 -2.69
CA THR A 182 -8.55 -21.56 -3.52
C THR A 182 -9.63 -22.33 -2.78
N SER A 183 -9.71 -22.21 -1.45
CA SER A 183 -10.71 -22.89 -0.64
C SER A 183 -12.05 -22.14 -0.66
N GLU A 184 -13.13 -22.87 -0.86
CA GLU A 184 -14.51 -22.40 -0.71
C GLU A 184 -15.10 -22.73 0.68
N ASP A 185 -14.34 -23.45 1.52
CA ASP A 185 -14.71 -23.85 2.86
C ASP A 185 -13.97 -22.98 3.90
N LEU A 186 -14.72 -22.14 4.62
CA LEU A 186 -14.18 -21.26 5.66
C LEU A 186 -13.54 -22.04 6.82
N SER A 187 -13.94 -23.28 7.06
CA SER A 187 -13.32 -24.10 8.11
C SER A 187 -11.85 -24.35 7.84
N TYR A 188 -11.44 -24.44 6.57
CA TYR A 188 -10.04 -24.60 6.18
C TYR A 188 -9.16 -23.44 6.68
N GLN A 189 -9.60 -22.19 6.47
CA GLN A 189 -8.87 -21.02 6.96
C GLN A 189 -8.92 -20.97 8.50
N TYR A 190 -10.11 -21.18 9.08
CA TYR A 190 -10.30 -21.14 10.53
C TYR A 190 -9.42 -22.15 11.26
N ASP A 191 -9.48 -23.42 10.86
CA ASP A 191 -8.71 -24.51 11.48
C ASP A 191 -7.20 -24.27 11.31
N GLY A 192 -6.81 -23.71 10.14
CA GLY A 192 -5.43 -23.29 9.89
C GLY A 192 -4.94 -22.23 10.88
N ILE A 193 -5.73 -21.20 11.14
CA ILE A 193 -5.41 -20.12 12.08
C ILE A 193 -5.37 -20.67 13.52
N VAL A 194 -6.41 -21.41 13.94
CA VAL A 194 -6.50 -21.99 15.29
C VAL A 194 -5.34 -22.95 15.56
N SER A 195 -5.00 -23.80 14.59
CA SER A 195 -3.85 -24.71 14.69
C SER A 195 -2.55 -23.96 14.93
N ALA A 196 -2.31 -22.89 14.16
CA ALA A 196 -1.11 -22.06 14.33
C ALA A 196 -1.06 -21.41 15.72
N PHE A 197 -2.17 -20.82 16.18
CA PHE A 197 -2.24 -20.21 17.51
C PHE A 197 -2.00 -21.23 18.62
N LYS A 198 -2.64 -22.42 18.57
CA LYS A 198 -2.43 -23.50 19.55
C LYS A 198 -0.99 -24.02 19.55
N THR A 199 -0.37 -24.14 18.37
CA THR A 199 1.03 -24.55 18.26
C THR A 199 1.95 -23.54 18.98
N ALA A 200 1.82 -22.25 18.68
CA ALA A 200 2.63 -21.22 19.34
C ALA A 200 2.33 -21.12 20.83
N ALA A 201 1.05 -21.17 21.25
CA ALA A 201 0.65 -21.15 22.65
C ALA A 201 1.28 -22.30 23.45
N SER A 202 1.43 -23.48 22.86
CA SER A 202 2.07 -24.64 23.52
C SER A 202 3.55 -24.43 23.84
N LYS A 203 4.18 -23.40 23.28
CA LYS A 203 5.59 -23.02 23.49
C LYS A 203 5.78 -21.88 24.50
N LEU A 204 4.68 -21.35 25.00
CA LEU A 204 4.67 -20.23 25.93
C LEU A 204 4.13 -20.68 27.30
N PRO A 205 4.63 -20.13 28.41
CA PRO A 205 4.08 -20.43 29.73
C PRO A 205 2.65 -19.87 29.93
N ARG A 206 2.30 -18.82 29.19
CA ARG A 206 0.99 -18.19 29.08
C ARG A 206 0.91 -17.42 27.77
N VAL A 207 -0.25 -16.90 27.40
CA VAL A 207 -0.39 -15.98 26.27
C VAL A 207 -0.96 -14.66 26.78
N ASP A 208 -0.24 -13.56 26.56
CA ASP A 208 -0.64 -12.22 27.00
C ASP A 208 -1.25 -11.41 25.85
N GLY A 209 -0.93 -11.74 24.57
CA GLY A 209 -1.51 -11.07 23.41
C GLY A 209 -1.22 -11.82 22.11
N ILE A 210 -2.07 -11.58 21.11
CA ILE A 210 -1.99 -12.16 19.76
C ILE A 210 -1.96 -11.04 18.74
N GLY A 211 -0.92 -10.97 17.91
CA GLY A 211 -0.86 -10.07 16.78
C GLY A 211 -0.91 -10.82 15.46
N VAL A 212 -1.67 -10.30 14.52
CA VAL A 212 -1.89 -10.90 13.21
C VAL A 212 -1.50 -9.94 12.09
N SER A 213 -0.62 -10.40 11.22
CA SER A 213 -0.35 -9.83 9.89
C SER A 213 -1.20 -10.59 8.88
N SER A 214 -1.98 -9.93 8.06
CA SER A 214 -2.82 -10.61 7.08
C SER A 214 -3.07 -9.75 5.82
N ALA A 215 -3.07 -10.41 4.67
CA ALA A 215 -3.36 -9.75 3.40
C ALA A 215 -4.82 -9.27 3.33
N GLY A 216 -5.02 -8.01 2.97
CA GLY A 216 -6.34 -7.42 2.76
C GLY A 216 -6.57 -6.11 3.50
N THR A 217 -7.75 -5.53 3.30
CA THR A 217 -8.20 -4.29 3.94
C THR A 217 -9.06 -4.63 5.16
N PHE A 218 -8.79 -3.96 6.27
CA PHE A 218 -9.41 -4.25 7.57
C PHE A 218 -10.15 -3.03 8.13
N VAL A 219 -11.21 -3.30 8.88
CA VAL A 219 -11.85 -2.35 9.79
C VAL A 219 -11.79 -2.97 11.20
N GLY A 220 -10.96 -2.40 12.07
CA GLY A 220 -10.56 -3.07 13.30
C GLY A 220 -9.90 -4.44 13.00
N ASN A 221 -10.35 -5.50 13.68
CA ASN A 221 -9.84 -6.86 13.42
C ASN A 221 -10.56 -7.59 12.27
N SER A 222 -11.55 -6.94 11.64
CA SER A 222 -12.41 -7.57 10.64
C SER A 222 -11.83 -7.48 9.24
N PRO A 223 -11.53 -8.59 8.56
CA PRO A 223 -11.17 -8.56 7.14
C PRO A 223 -12.40 -8.21 6.30
N MET A 224 -12.39 -7.05 5.66
CA MET A 224 -13.48 -6.55 4.82
C MET A 224 -13.31 -6.98 3.37
N VAL A 225 -12.12 -6.77 2.80
CA VAL A 225 -11.72 -7.27 1.49
C VAL A 225 -10.37 -7.95 1.63
N SER A 226 -10.29 -9.24 1.38
CA SER A 226 -9.05 -10.01 1.50
C SER A 226 -8.95 -11.12 0.49
N SER A 227 -7.78 -11.25 -0.13
CA SER A 227 -7.49 -12.31 -1.09
C SER A 227 -7.55 -13.71 -0.47
N LEU A 228 -7.42 -13.83 0.85
CA LEU A 228 -7.48 -15.11 1.56
C LEU A 228 -8.88 -15.72 1.60
N PHE A 229 -9.92 -14.91 1.40
CA PHE A 229 -11.32 -15.30 1.52
C PHE A 229 -12.12 -15.11 0.22
N LEU A 230 -11.43 -14.91 -0.93
CA LEU A 230 -12.09 -14.62 -2.23
C LEU A 230 -13.10 -15.66 -2.68
N LYS A 231 -12.88 -16.92 -2.33
CA LYS A 231 -13.75 -18.04 -2.72
C LYS A 231 -14.85 -18.34 -1.71
N ILE A 232 -14.80 -17.72 -0.54
CA ILE A 232 -15.79 -17.94 0.51
C ILE A 232 -17.11 -17.29 0.10
N PRO A 233 -18.24 -18.04 0.16
CA PRO A 233 -19.55 -17.53 -0.22
C PRO A 233 -19.94 -16.27 0.59
N ARG A 234 -20.56 -15.30 -0.08
CA ARG A 234 -21.01 -14.03 0.56
C ARG A 234 -21.91 -14.26 1.79
N ALA A 235 -22.68 -15.36 1.83
CA ALA A 235 -23.51 -15.72 2.98
C ALA A 235 -22.71 -15.96 4.27
N GLN A 236 -21.40 -16.21 4.17
CA GLN A 236 -20.51 -16.42 5.33
C GLN A 236 -19.67 -15.17 5.67
N ARG A 237 -19.99 -14.01 5.08
CA ARG A 237 -19.21 -12.77 5.29
C ARG A 237 -19.08 -12.39 6.77
N GLU A 238 -20.14 -12.49 7.55
CA GLU A 238 -20.09 -12.18 9.00
C GLU A 238 -19.17 -13.15 9.77
N GLN A 239 -19.07 -14.39 9.31
CA GLN A 239 -18.17 -15.37 9.91
C GLN A 239 -16.71 -15.08 9.52
N VAL A 240 -16.46 -14.58 8.30
CA VAL A 240 -15.14 -14.12 7.85
C VAL A 240 -14.70 -12.92 8.69
N LYS A 241 -15.55 -11.93 8.90
CA LYS A 241 -15.21 -10.73 9.71
C LYS A 241 -14.75 -11.08 11.12
N SER A 242 -15.33 -12.07 11.74
CA SER A 242 -15.01 -12.48 13.11
C SER A 242 -13.96 -13.59 13.21
N ILE A 243 -13.33 -14.00 12.10
CA ILE A 243 -12.51 -15.21 12.06
C ILE A 243 -11.33 -15.18 13.03
N TYR A 244 -10.62 -14.05 13.10
CA TYR A 244 -9.45 -13.88 13.97
C TYR A 244 -9.83 -13.76 15.43
N ASP A 245 -10.88 -13.00 15.75
CA ASP A 245 -11.40 -12.87 17.12
C ASP A 245 -11.92 -14.22 17.66
N ARG A 246 -12.59 -15.00 16.81
CA ARG A 246 -13.05 -16.36 17.16
C ARG A 246 -11.88 -17.30 17.40
N ALA A 247 -10.84 -17.23 16.55
CA ALA A 247 -9.65 -18.06 16.70
C ALA A 247 -8.86 -17.69 17.98
N ALA A 248 -8.80 -16.41 18.34
CA ALA A 248 -8.16 -15.97 19.58
C ALA A 248 -8.87 -16.51 20.83
N LYS A 249 -10.20 -16.56 20.82
CA LYS A 249 -11.01 -17.14 21.92
C LYS A 249 -10.71 -18.62 22.21
N GLU A 250 -10.21 -19.36 21.21
CA GLU A 250 -9.74 -20.74 21.40
C GLU A 250 -8.46 -20.83 22.25
N ILE A 251 -7.73 -19.72 22.39
CA ILE A 251 -6.53 -19.62 23.23
C ILE A 251 -6.90 -19.10 24.62
N GLY A 252 -7.81 -18.12 24.69
CA GLY A 252 -8.26 -17.52 25.92
C GLY A 252 -8.85 -16.12 25.67
N ASP A 253 -9.15 -15.44 26.76
CA ASP A 253 -9.59 -14.04 26.73
C ASP A 253 -8.36 -13.13 26.73
N VAL A 254 -7.69 -13.07 25.57
CA VAL A 254 -6.44 -12.32 25.36
C VAL A 254 -6.64 -11.23 24.29
N PRO A 255 -5.99 -10.07 24.43
CA PRO A 255 -6.05 -9.03 23.39
C PRO A 255 -5.51 -9.55 22.07
N ILE A 256 -6.23 -9.24 21.00
CA ILE A 256 -5.82 -9.51 19.62
C ILE A 256 -5.87 -8.23 18.80
N VAL A 257 -4.86 -8.04 17.94
CA VAL A 257 -4.82 -6.96 16.95
C VAL A 257 -4.46 -7.56 15.59
N VAL A 258 -5.25 -7.20 14.58
CA VAL A 258 -5.03 -7.59 13.18
C VAL A 258 -4.65 -6.36 12.39
N ALA A 259 -3.60 -6.46 11.58
CA ALA A 259 -3.18 -5.40 10.66
C ALA A 259 -2.88 -5.95 9.26
N ASN A 260 -2.93 -5.06 8.26
CA ASN A 260 -2.53 -5.40 6.90
C ASN A 260 -1.06 -5.85 6.85
N ASP A 261 -0.72 -6.80 5.98
CA ASP A 261 0.64 -7.34 5.84
C ASP A 261 1.67 -6.28 5.39
N GLY A 262 1.26 -5.30 4.59
CA GLY A 262 2.08 -4.14 4.24
C GLY A 262 2.41 -3.28 5.46
N ASP A 263 1.42 -2.98 6.31
CA ASP A 263 1.60 -2.21 7.55
C ASP A 263 2.52 -2.93 8.53
N VAL A 264 2.34 -4.24 8.70
CA VAL A 264 3.22 -5.04 9.57
C VAL A 264 4.65 -5.09 9.01
N THR A 265 4.80 -5.08 7.68
CA THR A 265 6.11 -4.97 7.04
C THR A 265 6.76 -3.61 7.32
N ALA A 266 6.02 -2.51 7.22
CA ALA A 266 6.52 -1.19 7.58
C ALA A 266 6.88 -1.10 9.08
N LEU A 267 6.08 -1.73 9.95
CA LEU A 267 6.36 -1.85 11.38
C LEU A 267 7.66 -2.62 11.64
N ALA A 268 7.90 -3.74 10.95
CA ALA A 268 9.18 -4.46 11.04
C ALA A 268 10.36 -3.56 10.67
N GLY A 269 10.17 -2.70 9.65
CA GLY A 269 11.13 -1.67 9.26
C GLY A 269 11.39 -0.66 10.37
N ALA A 270 10.33 -0.09 10.94
CA ALA A 270 10.41 0.88 12.02
C ALA A 270 11.12 0.30 13.26
N MET A 271 10.78 -0.94 13.64
CA MET A 271 11.45 -1.66 14.74
C MET A 271 12.93 -1.92 14.43
N SER A 272 13.28 -2.25 13.19
CA SER A 272 14.67 -2.48 12.77
C SER A 272 15.48 -1.20 12.80
N LEU A 273 14.93 -0.10 12.27
CA LEU A 273 15.56 1.21 12.18
C LEU A 273 15.54 1.96 13.51
N GLN A 274 14.61 1.62 14.41
CA GLN A 274 14.30 2.35 15.64
C GLN A 274 13.91 3.81 15.34
N ASP A 275 13.17 4.03 14.25
CA ASP A 275 12.68 5.33 13.80
C ASP A 275 11.29 5.17 13.19
N GLY A 276 10.53 6.28 13.11
CA GLY A 276 9.24 6.38 12.46
C GLY A 276 9.34 6.94 11.02
N CYS A 277 8.20 7.33 10.46
CA CYS A 277 8.07 7.78 9.08
C CYS A 277 8.61 6.74 8.08
N VAL A 278 8.25 5.48 8.29
CA VAL A 278 8.71 4.34 7.50
C VAL A 278 7.62 3.89 6.55
N MET A 279 7.91 3.90 5.26
CA MET A 279 7.08 3.28 4.23
C MET A 279 7.73 1.99 3.74
N GLY A 280 7.01 0.89 3.80
CA GLY A 280 7.35 -0.35 3.12
C GLY A 280 6.65 -0.43 1.78
N LEU A 281 7.38 -0.71 0.70
CA LEU A 281 6.83 -0.87 -0.65
C LEU A 281 7.25 -2.23 -1.21
N ALA A 282 6.32 -3.17 -1.23
CA ALA A 282 6.56 -4.52 -1.71
C ALA A 282 6.20 -4.66 -3.19
N MET A 283 7.20 -4.95 -4.02
CA MET A 283 7.07 -5.19 -5.45
C MET A 283 7.00 -6.70 -5.70
N GLY A 284 5.78 -7.24 -5.74
CA GLY A 284 5.52 -8.69 -5.86
C GLY A 284 4.70 -9.06 -7.10
N THR A 285 3.68 -9.90 -6.90
CA THR A 285 2.64 -10.19 -7.91
C THR A 285 1.85 -8.92 -8.24
N SER A 286 1.55 -8.14 -7.21
CA SER A 286 1.07 -6.77 -7.27
C SER A 286 1.99 -5.90 -6.42
N GLU A 287 1.67 -4.62 -6.32
CA GLU A 287 2.24 -3.71 -5.35
C GLU A 287 1.48 -3.88 -4.02
N ALA A 288 2.20 -3.80 -2.90
CA ALA A 288 1.62 -3.65 -1.58
C ALA A 288 2.44 -2.61 -0.80
N ALA A 289 1.77 -1.77 -0.05
CA ALA A 289 2.43 -0.75 0.76
C ALA A 289 1.93 -0.77 2.20
N GLY A 290 2.72 -0.21 3.10
CA GLY A 290 2.35 0.04 4.47
C GLY A 290 3.12 1.24 5.00
N TYR A 291 2.59 1.89 6.03
CA TYR A 291 3.19 3.10 6.56
C TYR A 291 3.08 3.19 8.07
N ILE A 292 4.19 3.54 8.71
CA ILE A 292 4.29 3.87 10.13
C ILE A 292 4.64 5.34 10.26
N ASP A 293 3.87 6.08 11.05
CA ASP A 293 4.06 7.51 11.25
C ASP A 293 5.29 7.84 12.12
N ARG A 294 5.53 9.13 12.37
CA ARG A 294 6.68 9.59 13.18
C ARG A 294 6.65 9.16 14.64
N ASN A 295 5.49 8.77 15.15
CA ASN A 295 5.31 8.31 16.53
C ASN A 295 5.41 6.79 16.66
N GLY A 296 5.51 6.07 15.54
CA GLY A 296 5.47 4.62 15.49
C GLY A 296 4.05 4.04 15.39
N ASP A 297 3.06 4.89 15.06
CA ASP A 297 1.65 4.53 15.02
C ASP A 297 1.19 4.16 13.60
N LEU A 298 0.17 3.29 13.49
CA LEU A 298 -0.59 3.07 12.26
C LEU A 298 -1.66 4.16 12.12
N LEU A 299 -1.82 4.68 10.91
CA LEU A 299 -2.83 5.70 10.63
C LEU A 299 -4.25 5.13 10.46
N GLY A 300 -4.40 3.81 10.38
CA GLY A 300 -5.65 3.16 9.99
C GLY A 300 -6.03 3.46 8.55
N TRP A 301 -5.04 3.71 7.70
CA TRP A 301 -5.19 3.95 6.28
C TRP A 301 -5.12 2.63 5.50
N PHE A 302 -5.66 2.62 4.28
CA PHE A 302 -5.65 1.42 3.45
C PHE A 302 -4.26 1.05 2.94
N ASN A 303 -3.47 2.07 2.57
CA ASN A 303 -2.16 1.90 1.96
C ASN A 303 -2.16 1.02 0.69
N GLU A 304 -3.30 0.94 -0.03
CA GLU A 304 -3.49 0.16 -1.26
C GLU A 304 -2.96 0.93 -2.48
N LEU A 305 -1.67 1.29 -2.44
CA LEU A 305 -1.02 2.12 -3.45
C LEU A 305 -0.94 1.47 -4.84
N ALA A 306 -1.24 0.17 -4.94
CA ALA A 306 -1.43 -0.54 -6.20
C ALA A 306 -2.42 0.17 -7.14
N PHE A 307 -3.38 0.90 -6.59
CA PHE A 307 -4.38 1.66 -7.35
C PHE A 307 -4.14 3.17 -7.32
N ALA A 308 -3.06 3.64 -6.70
CA ALA A 308 -2.68 5.06 -6.71
C ALA A 308 -2.31 5.51 -8.14
N PRO A 309 -2.72 6.72 -8.57
CA PRO A 309 -2.45 7.20 -9.92
C PRO A 309 -1.01 7.68 -10.06
N VAL A 310 -0.16 6.87 -10.67
CA VAL A 310 1.28 7.14 -10.85
C VAL A 310 1.55 7.88 -12.15
N ASP A 311 0.90 7.46 -13.24
CA ASP A 311 1.17 7.95 -14.60
C ASP A 311 -0.08 8.58 -15.22
N LEU A 312 0.07 9.78 -15.77
CA LEU A 312 -0.98 10.51 -16.48
C LEU A 312 -1.00 10.26 -18.00
N SER A 313 -0.04 9.50 -18.53
CA SER A 313 0.06 9.23 -19.97
C SER A 313 -1.22 8.54 -20.48
N GLU A 314 -1.71 8.99 -21.62
CA GLU A 314 -2.85 8.33 -22.29
C GLU A 314 -2.49 6.94 -22.82
N THR A 315 -1.20 6.66 -22.98
CA THR A 315 -0.67 5.35 -23.41
C THR A 315 -0.25 4.47 -22.24
N ALA A 316 -0.39 4.94 -20.99
CA ALA A 316 -0.08 4.16 -19.80
C ALA A 316 -0.86 2.84 -19.76
N ALA A 317 -0.28 1.82 -19.15
CA ALA A 317 -0.92 0.52 -19.03
C ALA A 317 -2.23 0.60 -18.23
N VAL A 318 -3.21 -0.18 -18.67
CA VAL A 318 -4.50 -0.34 -17.97
C VAL A 318 -4.37 -1.50 -16.98
N ASP A 319 -4.86 -1.31 -15.78
CA ASP A 319 -5.03 -2.39 -14.82
C ASP A 319 -6.32 -3.15 -15.11
N GLU A 320 -6.23 -4.46 -15.26
CA GLU A 320 -7.33 -5.32 -15.70
C GLU A 320 -8.43 -5.45 -14.63
N TRP A 321 -8.09 -5.21 -13.37
CA TRP A 321 -9.05 -5.31 -12.27
C TRP A 321 -9.87 -4.03 -12.11
N SER A 322 -9.18 -2.89 -11.95
CA SER A 322 -9.85 -1.61 -11.76
C SER A 322 -10.34 -0.96 -13.06
N GLY A 323 -9.82 -1.41 -14.21
CA GLY A 323 -10.03 -0.75 -15.49
C GLY A 323 -9.36 0.62 -15.61
N ASP A 324 -8.63 1.05 -14.58
CA ASP A 324 -7.96 2.36 -14.59
C ASP A 324 -6.57 2.29 -15.22
N ARG A 325 -6.09 3.43 -15.66
CA ARG A 325 -4.85 3.59 -16.41
C ARG A 325 -3.80 4.27 -15.54
N GLY A 326 -2.55 3.78 -15.64
CA GLY A 326 -1.42 4.43 -15.00
C GLY A 326 -1.38 4.28 -13.47
N VAL A 327 -1.91 3.18 -12.94
CA VAL A 327 -1.93 2.89 -11.50
C VAL A 327 -0.70 2.10 -11.04
N GLY A 328 -0.36 2.21 -9.77
CA GLY A 328 0.87 1.75 -9.14
C GLY A 328 1.28 0.32 -9.46
N CYS A 329 0.33 -0.63 -9.44
CA CYS A 329 0.63 -2.04 -9.72
C CYS A 329 1.24 -2.29 -11.11
N LYS A 330 1.04 -1.39 -12.08
CA LYS A 330 1.64 -1.48 -13.43
C LYS A 330 3.06 -0.91 -13.49
N TYR A 331 3.57 -0.36 -12.38
CA TYR A 331 4.90 0.26 -12.25
C TYR A 331 5.76 -0.41 -11.17
N PHE A 332 5.14 -0.97 -10.12
CA PHE A 332 5.82 -1.52 -8.93
C PHE A 332 5.45 -2.97 -8.65
N SER A 333 5.37 -3.78 -9.72
CA SER A 333 5.11 -5.22 -9.61
C SER A 333 5.82 -6.00 -10.72
N GLN A 334 5.62 -7.31 -10.76
CA GLN A 334 6.08 -8.15 -11.86
C GLN A 334 5.52 -7.71 -13.22
N ASP A 335 4.35 -7.03 -13.25
CA ASP A 335 3.75 -6.53 -14.49
C ASP A 335 4.60 -5.41 -15.11
N ALA A 336 5.28 -4.59 -14.29
CA ALA A 336 6.22 -3.60 -14.78
C ALA A 336 7.38 -4.26 -15.54
N VAL A 337 7.95 -5.34 -14.99
CA VAL A 337 9.04 -6.09 -15.62
C VAL A 337 8.58 -6.68 -16.96
N ILE A 338 7.37 -7.27 -16.99
CA ILE A 338 6.81 -7.88 -18.18
C ILE A 338 6.49 -6.82 -19.24
N LYS A 339 5.91 -5.68 -18.84
CA LYS A 339 5.59 -4.54 -19.70
C LYS A 339 6.84 -3.96 -20.38
N LEU A 340 7.95 -3.87 -19.66
CA LEU A 340 9.19 -3.26 -20.14
C LEU A 340 10.06 -4.22 -20.98
N ALA A 341 9.87 -5.52 -20.87
CA ALA A 341 10.69 -6.51 -21.58
C ALA A 341 10.69 -6.33 -23.12
N PRO A 342 9.56 -6.08 -23.79
CA PRO A 342 9.56 -5.81 -25.23
C PRO A 342 10.32 -4.54 -25.61
N ALA A 343 10.18 -3.47 -24.82
CA ALA A 343 10.91 -2.21 -25.05
C ALA A 343 12.43 -2.39 -24.87
N ALA A 344 12.85 -3.31 -23.99
CA ALA A 344 14.25 -3.72 -23.83
C ALA A 344 14.72 -4.70 -24.92
N GLY A 345 13.86 -5.10 -25.87
CA GLY A 345 14.20 -6.11 -26.90
C GLY A 345 14.32 -7.54 -26.34
N ILE A 346 13.60 -7.85 -25.25
CA ILE A 346 13.55 -9.16 -24.62
C ILE A 346 12.20 -9.80 -24.93
N ALA A 347 12.21 -10.90 -25.70
CA ALA A 347 11.03 -11.69 -25.98
C ALA A 347 10.80 -12.68 -24.82
N LEU A 348 9.64 -12.58 -24.19
CA LEU A 348 9.19 -13.52 -23.15
C LEU A 348 8.22 -14.54 -23.75
N ASP A 349 8.43 -15.82 -23.46
CA ASP A 349 7.52 -16.88 -23.91
C ASP A 349 6.10 -16.62 -23.34
N VAL A 350 5.11 -16.55 -24.22
CA VAL A 350 3.71 -16.31 -23.88
C VAL A 350 3.11 -17.38 -22.96
N ARG A 351 3.67 -18.60 -23.00
CA ARG A 351 3.22 -19.74 -22.19
C ARG A 351 3.65 -19.67 -20.73
N LEU A 352 4.66 -18.85 -20.43
CA LEU A 352 5.16 -18.68 -19.09
C LEU A 352 4.16 -17.87 -18.23
N THR A 353 4.01 -18.28 -16.99
CA THR A 353 3.31 -17.49 -15.97
C THR A 353 4.02 -16.17 -15.70
N PRO A 354 3.34 -15.15 -15.19
CA PRO A 354 3.99 -13.88 -14.82
C PRO A 354 5.19 -14.05 -13.90
N ALA A 355 5.12 -14.97 -12.93
CA ALA A 355 6.23 -15.26 -12.03
C ALA A 355 7.45 -15.90 -12.74
N GLU A 356 7.21 -16.77 -13.72
CA GLU A 356 8.28 -17.37 -14.53
C GLU A 356 8.91 -16.35 -15.48
N LYS A 357 8.11 -15.45 -16.05
CA LYS A 357 8.61 -14.32 -16.84
C LYS A 357 9.53 -13.42 -16.03
N LEU A 358 9.13 -13.06 -14.78
CA LEU A 358 9.98 -12.32 -13.86
C LEU A 358 11.31 -13.06 -13.61
N LYS A 359 11.26 -14.35 -13.28
CA LYS A 359 12.48 -15.17 -13.06
C LYS A 359 13.39 -15.18 -14.30
N THR A 360 12.82 -15.22 -15.50
CA THR A 360 13.59 -15.18 -16.74
C THR A 360 14.37 -13.87 -16.84
N VAL A 361 13.72 -12.73 -16.60
CA VAL A 361 14.39 -11.41 -16.65
C VAL A 361 15.43 -11.28 -15.55
N GLN A 362 15.13 -11.76 -14.32
CA GLN A 362 16.10 -11.77 -13.22
C GLN A 362 17.35 -12.60 -13.55
N ALA A 363 17.20 -13.78 -14.13
CA ALA A 363 18.32 -14.62 -14.56
C ALA A 363 19.17 -13.93 -15.63
N LEU A 364 18.57 -13.23 -16.60
CA LEU A 364 19.30 -12.43 -17.58
C LEU A 364 20.06 -11.28 -16.91
N THR A 365 19.46 -10.62 -15.92
CA THR A 365 20.08 -9.53 -15.15
C THR A 365 21.30 -10.01 -14.38
N GLU A 366 21.18 -11.15 -13.68
CA GLU A 366 22.26 -11.80 -12.95
C GLU A 366 23.39 -12.28 -13.91
N GLY A 367 23.01 -12.71 -15.11
CA GLY A 367 23.93 -13.05 -16.19
C GLY A 367 24.62 -11.88 -16.86
N GLY A 368 24.30 -10.65 -16.46
CA GLY A 368 24.94 -9.43 -16.94
C GLY A 368 24.34 -8.82 -18.20
N ASP A 369 23.15 -9.26 -18.67
CA ASP A 369 22.46 -8.67 -19.83
C ASP A 369 22.01 -7.23 -19.52
N GLU A 370 22.62 -6.24 -20.17
CA GLU A 370 22.32 -4.82 -19.94
C GLU A 370 20.88 -4.44 -20.29
N ARG A 371 20.27 -5.10 -21.26
CA ARG A 371 18.85 -4.89 -21.62
C ARG A 371 17.92 -5.25 -20.44
N ALA A 372 18.23 -6.36 -19.76
CA ALA A 372 17.48 -6.80 -18.58
C ALA A 372 17.73 -5.86 -17.40
N LYS A 373 18.96 -5.38 -17.20
CA LYS A 373 19.30 -4.36 -16.18
C LYS A 373 18.56 -3.05 -16.41
N ASP A 374 18.38 -2.62 -17.65
CA ASP A 374 17.66 -1.39 -18.00
C ASP A 374 16.18 -1.44 -17.62
N ILE A 375 15.58 -2.64 -17.54
CA ILE A 375 14.23 -2.82 -17.00
C ILE A 375 14.19 -2.39 -15.53
N PHE A 376 15.10 -2.88 -14.71
CA PHE A 376 15.14 -2.56 -13.28
C PHE A 376 15.56 -1.09 -13.03
N ARG A 377 16.46 -0.53 -13.82
CA ARG A 377 16.78 0.90 -13.79
C ARG A 377 15.55 1.75 -14.15
N THR A 378 14.76 1.33 -15.15
CA THR A 378 13.51 2.02 -15.51
C THR A 378 12.51 2.00 -14.36
N ILE A 379 12.36 0.88 -13.63
CA ILE A 379 11.53 0.79 -12.41
C ILE A 379 12.08 1.71 -11.31
N GLY A 380 13.40 1.80 -11.16
CA GLY A 380 14.05 2.75 -10.25
C GLY A 380 13.75 4.22 -10.59
N ALA A 381 13.72 4.54 -11.87
CA ALA A 381 13.31 5.87 -12.34
C ALA A 381 11.82 6.14 -12.06
N TYR A 382 10.93 5.19 -12.29
CA TYR A 382 9.53 5.30 -11.90
C TYR A 382 9.41 5.61 -10.41
N LEU A 383 10.12 4.88 -9.56
CA LEU A 383 10.07 5.07 -8.11
C LEU A 383 10.54 6.49 -7.73
N ALA A 384 11.68 6.95 -8.26
CA ALA A 384 12.20 8.28 -7.98
C ALA A 384 11.19 9.39 -8.33
N HIS A 385 10.51 9.26 -9.46
CA HIS A 385 9.51 10.22 -9.91
C HIS A 385 8.15 10.07 -9.21
N THR A 386 7.93 8.94 -8.50
CA THR A 386 6.71 8.71 -7.71
C THR A 386 6.85 9.16 -6.25
N VAL A 387 8.06 9.23 -5.69
CA VAL A 387 8.27 9.78 -4.33
C VAL A 387 7.57 11.14 -4.13
N PRO A 388 7.65 12.12 -5.06
CA PRO A 388 6.90 13.37 -4.94
C PRO A 388 5.36 13.22 -4.87
N LEU A 389 4.82 12.12 -5.40
CA LEU A 389 3.41 11.80 -5.29
C LEU A 389 3.06 11.29 -3.88
N TYR A 390 3.84 10.35 -3.38
CA TYR A 390 3.61 9.78 -2.04
C TYR A 390 3.78 10.83 -0.94
N GLU A 391 4.70 11.78 -1.11
CA GLU A 391 4.88 12.93 -0.21
C GLU A 391 3.68 13.90 -0.15
N MET A 392 2.65 13.73 -1.00
CA MET A 392 1.39 14.47 -0.85
C MET A 392 0.57 14.01 0.35
N THR A 393 0.75 12.78 0.77
CA THR A 393 -0.08 12.13 1.80
C THR A 393 0.73 11.57 2.96
N TYR A 394 2.00 11.21 2.74
CA TYR A 394 2.89 10.58 3.73
C TYR A 394 4.09 11.46 4.05
N ASP A 395 4.52 11.47 5.31
CA ASP A 395 5.80 12.07 5.74
C ASP A 395 6.89 10.99 5.74
N ILE A 396 7.51 10.73 4.58
CA ILE A 396 8.43 9.62 4.41
C ILE A 396 9.86 10.05 4.79
N ARG A 397 10.51 9.29 5.68
CA ARG A 397 11.97 9.35 5.94
C ARG A 397 12.68 8.10 5.42
N HIS A 398 12.04 6.95 5.55
CA HIS A 398 12.60 5.67 5.15
C HIS A 398 11.63 5.00 4.19
N LEU A 399 12.11 4.72 2.97
CA LEU A 399 11.38 3.96 1.96
C LEU A 399 12.09 2.62 1.77
N ILE A 400 11.49 1.56 2.31
CA ILE A 400 12.03 0.20 2.22
C ILE A 400 11.40 -0.49 1.02
N VAL A 401 12.21 -0.82 0.03
CA VAL A 401 11.80 -1.52 -1.19
C VAL A 401 12.04 -3.01 -1.03
N LEU A 402 10.99 -3.81 -1.17
CA LEU A 402 11.06 -5.24 -0.94
C LEU A 402 10.21 -6.03 -1.97
N GLY A 403 10.08 -7.31 -1.77
CA GLY A 403 9.33 -8.20 -2.67
C GLY A 403 10.18 -8.85 -3.75
N ARG A 404 9.54 -9.75 -4.52
CA ARG A 404 10.27 -10.60 -5.49
C ARG A 404 10.95 -9.81 -6.62
N VAL A 405 10.35 -8.71 -7.05
CA VAL A 405 10.93 -7.84 -8.10
C VAL A 405 12.21 -7.17 -7.59
N ALA A 406 12.23 -6.77 -6.32
CA ALA A 406 13.36 -6.11 -5.67
C ALA A 406 14.37 -7.09 -5.05
N SER A 407 14.36 -8.36 -5.44
CA SER A 407 15.34 -9.35 -4.98
C SER A 407 16.60 -9.37 -5.85
N GLY A 408 17.76 -9.66 -5.23
CA GLY A 408 19.04 -9.78 -5.92
C GLY A 408 19.48 -8.49 -6.63
N VAL A 409 20.20 -8.64 -7.72
CA VAL A 409 20.76 -7.53 -8.52
C VAL A 409 19.65 -6.55 -8.99
N GLY A 410 18.47 -7.05 -9.28
CA GLY A 410 17.34 -6.20 -9.69
C GLY A 410 16.98 -5.14 -8.63
N GLY A 411 16.92 -5.53 -7.37
CA GLY A 411 16.66 -4.61 -6.26
C GLY A 411 17.75 -3.56 -6.07
N GLU A 412 19.01 -3.97 -6.18
CA GLU A 412 20.16 -3.03 -6.12
C GLU A 412 20.08 -1.99 -7.23
N LEU A 413 19.71 -2.39 -8.46
CA LEU A 413 19.54 -1.49 -9.59
C LEU A 413 18.37 -0.53 -9.38
N ILE A 414 17.21 -1.01 -8.88
CA ILE A 414 16.04 -0.16 -8.58
C ILE A 414 16.41 0.92 -7.56
N VAL A 415 16.97 0.51 -6.42
CA VAL A 415 17.32 1.46 -5.35
C VAL A 415 18.45 2.38 -5.77
N GLY A 416 19.48 1.86 -6.42
CA GLY A 416 20.61 2.65 -6.90
C GLY A 416 20.17 3.73 -7.88
N GLU A 417 19.35 3.39 -8.88
CA GLU A 417 18.84 4.35 -9.85
C GLU A 417 17.86 5.36 -9.22
N CYS A 418 16.98 4.90 -8.34
CA CYS A 418 16.09 5.78 -7.58
C CYS A 418 16.89 6.82 -6.80
N CYS A 419 17.88 6.41 -6.02
CA CYS A 419 18.73 7.30 -5.24
C CYS A 419 19.50 8.30 -6.13
N ARG A 420 20.05 7.84 -7.26
CA ARG A 420 20.75 8.69 -8.21
C ARG A 420 19.83 9.80 -8.75
N ILE A 421 18.64 9.43 -9.20
CA ILE A 421 17.67 10.40 -9.75
C ILE A 421 17.16 11.35 -8.67
N LEU A 422 16.88 10.85 -7.45
CA LEU A 422 16.50 11.73 -6.33
C LEU A 422 17.58 12.78 -6.06
N GLN A 423 18.85 12.41 -6.05
CA GLN A 423 19.95 13.35 -5.83
C GLN A 423 20.06 14.39 -6.95
N GLU A 424 19.91 14.00 -8.21
CA GLU A 424 20.09 14.87 -9.36
C GLU A 424 18.88 15.78 -9.64
N GLU A 425 17.68 15.31 -9.35
CA GLU A 425 16.43 15.99 -9.76
C GLU A 425 15.59 16.50 -8.58
N TYR A 426 15.69 15.83 -7.42
CA TYR A 426 14.92 16.16 -6.21
C TYR A 426 15.80 16.28 -4.96
N PRO A 427 16.81 17.17 -4.92
CA PRO A 427 17.82 17.20 -3.86
C PRO A 427 17.23 17.39 -2.47
N ALA A 428 16.11 18.11 -2.31
CA ALA A 428 15.43 18.27 -1.03
C ALA A 428 14.81 16.93 -0.55
N LEU A 429 14.23 16.15 -1.47
CA LEU A 429 13.70 14.82 -1.14
C LEU A 429 14.84 13.82 -0.88
N ALA A 430 15.93 13.89 -1.63
CA ALA A 430 17.11 13.06 -1.41
C ALA A 430 17.76 13.26 -0.02
N GLN A 431 17.63 14.46 0.56
CA GLN A 431 18.06 14.74 1.94
C GLN A 431 17.09 14.23 2.98
N LYS A 432 15.80 14.14 2.65
CA LYS A 432 14.73 13.74 3.56
C LYS A 432 14.48 12.24 3.54
N VAL A 433 14.41 11.65 2.34
CA VAL A 433 13.97 10.27 2.10
C VAL A 433 15.17 9.37 1.83
N GLN A 434 15.36 8.39 2.69
CA GLN A 434 16.36 7.34 2.51
C GLN A 434 15.69 6.11 1.88
N VAL A 435 16.06 5.79 0.65
CA VAL A 435 15.56 4.59 -0.07
C VAL A 435 16.53 3.45 0.15
N MET A 436 16.03 2.27 0.55
CA MET A 436 16.87 1.13 0.90
C MET A 436 16.20 -0.22 0.63
N LEU A 437 17.02 -1.26 0.54
CA LEU A 437 16.59 -2.66 0.63
C LEU A 437 16.59 -3.13 2.08
N PRO A 438 15.79 -4.16 2.44
CA PRO A 438 15.84 -4.79 3.76
C PRO A 438 17.24 -5.34 4.09
N ASP A 439 17.75 -4.97 5.24
CA ASP A 439 19.03 -5.50 5.78
C ASP A 439 18.83 -6.80 6.59
N GLU A 440 19.90 -7.34 7.16
CA GLU A 440 19.83 -8.53 8.02
C GLU A 440 19.03 -8.29 9.31
N LYS A 441 19.06 -7.06 9.85
CA LYS A 441 18.35 -6.72 11.07
C LYS A 441 16.85 -6.72 10.83
N PHE A 442 16.40 -6.16 9.69
CA PHE A 442 15.02 -6.24 9.22
C PHE A 442 14.57 -7.70 9.08
N ARG A 443 15.41 -8.55 8.44
CA ARG A 443 15.08 -9.97 8.25
C ARG A 443 14.97 -10.74 9.57
N ARG A 444 15.74 -10.35 10.61
CA ARG A 444 15.68 -10.95 11.95
C ARG A 444 14.41 -10.60 12.70
N VAL A 445 13.93 -9.36 12.58
CA VAL A 445 12.63 -8.97 13.17
C VAL A 445 11.53 -9.84 12.54
N GLY A 446 11.48 -9.90 11.20
CA GLY A 446 10.49 -10.71 10.50
C GLY A 446 9.05 -10.25 10.74
N GLN A 447 8.18 -10.66 9.85
CA GLN A 447 6.79 -10.19 9.84
C GLN A 447 5.97 -10.75 11.02
N SER A 448 6.17 -12.03 11.36
CA SER A 448 5.44 -12.64 12.49
C SER A 448 5.87 -12.08 13.85
N MET A 449 7.14 -11.67 14.02
CA MET A 449 7.59 -11.00 15.24
C MET A 449 7.03 -9.57 15.31
N ALA A 450 7.05 -8.82 14.21
CA ALA A 450 6.43 -7.50 14.14
C ALA A 450 4.92 -7.60 14.43
N ALA A 451 4.23 -8.61 13.89
CA ALA A 451 2.85 -8.91 14.23
C ALA A 451 2.69 -9.14 15.74
N ALA A 452 3.53 -9.97 16.37
CA ALA A 452 3.47 -10.23 17.81
C ALA A 452 3.53 -8.95 18.66
N SER A 453 4.15 -7.90 18.15
CA SER A 453 4.31 -6.61 18.84
C SER A 453 3.07 -5.69 18.71
N LEU A 454 2.05 -6.07 17.94
CA LEU A 454 0.88 -5.22 17.68
C LEU A 454 0.04 -4.93 18.94
N PRO A 455 -0.41 -5.94 19.72
CA PRO A 455 -1.30 -5.66 20.84
C PRO A 455 -0.57 -5.01 22.01
N GLU A 456 -1.17 -3.98 22.59
CA GLU A 456 -0.79 -3.53 23.92
C GLU A 456 -1.26 -4.58 24.96
N VAL A 457 -0.38 -4.96 25.86
CA VAL A 457 -0.72 -5.82 26.99
C VAL A 457 -0.35 -5.10 28.28
N PRO A 458 -1.21 -5.20 29.32
CA PRO A 458 -0.88 -4.64 30.63
C PRO A 458 0.46 -5.16 31.12
N ASP A 459 1.26 -4.28 31.74
CA ASP A 459 2.46 -4.73 32.44
C ASP A 459 2.06 -5.78 33.48
N ALA A 460 2.85 -6.85 33.58
CA ALA A 460 2.62 -7.87 34.59
C ALA A 460 2.71 -7.21 35.98
N VAL A 461 1.62 -7.21 36.72
CA VAL A 461 1.53 -6.75 38.09
C VAL A 461 2.33 -7.65 39.01
#